data_55769d1322dff26cb2ee51b9143c1d7a
#
_entry.id   55769d1322dff26cb2ee51b9143c1d7a
#
_cell.length_a   1.000
_cell.length_b   1.000
_cell.length_c   1.000
_cell.angle_alpha   90.00
_cell.angle_beta   90.00
_cell.angle_gamma   90.00
#
_symmetry.space_group_name_H-M   'P 1'
#
loop_
_entity.id
_entity.type
_entity.pdbx_description
1 polymer ?
#
loop_
_entity_poly.entity_id
_entity_poly.type
_entity_poly.pdbx_seq_one_letter_code
_entity_poly.pdbx_strand_id
1 'polypeptide(L)'
;MPPAGFGQGGFDFEEVFAGGGAGGGFSDFFESLFRRGGNGRPAGRSQQAVGDTRAKLAVSLENVYRGDSVRVGVNGKTFEVRVPKGIRPGQVIRLPKQGSRGGDLLLEIEYAAHPTFAVDGRNILYSLPVAPWEAALGATISVPTLGGAVELKIPQESEAGRKLRLRGRGLPGTPAGDQLVELEIQAPTPHDLKQREAYE
;
A
#
# COMPACT_ATOMS: atom_id res chain seq x y z
N MET A 1 -29.20 10.28 50.65
CA MET A 1 -28.13 9.36 50.27
C MET A 1 -28.41 8.81 48.91
N PRO A 2 -27.63 9.18 47.94
CA PRO A 2 -27.13 8.25 46.92
C PRO A 2 -25.68 8.53 46.61
N PRO A 3 -24.96 7.56 46.01
CA PRO A 3 -23.54 7.67 45.78
C PRO A 3 -23.16 8.27 44.46
N ALA A 4 -21.94 8.70 44.43
CA ALA A 4 -21.17 9.44 43.52
C ALA A 4 -21.10 8.92 42.06
N GLY A 5 -21.02 9.90 41.15
CA GLY A 5 -20.76 9.70 39.73
C GLY A 5 -19.33 9.29 39.40
N PHE A 6 -19.23 8.35 38.49
CA PHE A 6 -17.99 8.01 37.82
C PHE A 6 -17.74 9.00 36.67
N GLY A 7 -16.69 9.78 36.80
CA GLY A 7 -16.17 10.62 35.77
C GLY A 7 -15.58 9.80 34.62
N GLN A 8 -16.13 10.01 33.46
CA GLN A 8 -15.69 9.45 32.20
C GLN A 8 -14.55 10.33 31.65
N GLY A 9 -13.33 9.94 31.91
CA GLY A 9 -12.15 10.51 31.25
C GLY A 9 -12.02 9.89 29.87
N GLY A 10 -12.60 10.53 28.88
CA GLY A 10 -12.32 10.21 27.48
C GLY A 10 -10.90 10.67 27.16
N PHE A 11 -10.06 9.73 26.80
CA PHE A 11 -8.78 10.05 26.16
C PHE A 11 -9.07 10.43 24.72
N ASP A 12 -8.99 11.73 24.40
CA ASP A 12 -9.02 12.22 23.03
C ASP A 12 -7.77 11.75 22.29
N PHE A 13 -7.98 10.80 21.40
CA PHE A 13 -6.94 10.20 20.57
C PHE A 13 -6.46 11.15 19.44
N GLU A 14 -7.16 12.26 19.23
CA GLU A 14 -6.90 13.18 18.14
C GLU A 14 -5.82 14.23 18.45
N GLU A 15 -5.53 14.51 19.72
CA GLU A 15 -4.56 15.54 20.11
C GLU A 15 -3.10 15.06 20.09
N VAL A 16 -2.86 13.76 20.03
CA VAL A 16 -1.49 13.18 19.99
C VAL A 16 -0.92 13.12 18.56
N PHE A 17 -1.76 13.34 17.53
CA PHE A 17 -1.34 13.20 16.13
C PHE A 17 -1.00 14.52 15.41
N ALA A 18 -1.18 15.68 16.06
CA ALA A 18 -1.01 17.01 15.44
C ALA A 18 0.31 17.73 15.78
N GLY A 19 1.33 17.02 16.24
CA GLY A 19 2.66 17.62 16.52
C GLY A 19 3.75 16.96 15.69
N GLY A 20 4.12 17.61 14.58
CA GLY A 20 5.11 17.13 13.63
C GLY A 20 6.54 16.97 14.16
N GLY A 21 7.33 16.19 13.43
CA GLY A 21 8.79 16.19 13.51
C GLY A 21 9.42 14.81 13.58
N ALA A 22 10.01 14.45 12.48
CA ALA A 22 11.11 13.49 12.25
C ALA A 22 11.72 12.73 13.45
N GLY A 23 11.76 11.42 13.33
CA GLY A 23 12.88 10.61 13.87
C GLY A 23 12.72 10.05 15.26
N GLY A 24 12.44 8.76 15.40
CA GLY A 24 12.98 7.98 16.52
C GLY A 24 12.11 7.81 17.78
N GLY A 25 10.81 8.12 17.79
CA GLY A 25 10.03 8.12 19.03
C GLY A 25 9.14 6.91 19.33
N PHE A 26 9.03 5.94 18.43
CA PHE A 26 8.10 4.81 18.63
C PHE A 26 8.64 3.70 19.54
N SER A 27 9.94 3.62 19.74
CA SER A 27 10.58 2.57 20.55
C SER A 27 10.46 2.84 22.05
N ASP A 28 10.58 4.10 22.48
CA ASP A 28 10.65 4.45 23.90
C ASP A 28 9.29 4.47 24.60
N PHE A 29 8.21 4.77 23.84
CA PHE A 29 6.85 4.76 24.41
C PHE A 29 6.38 3.33 24.73
N PHE A 30 6.74 2.38 23.90
CA PHE A 30 6.40 0.96 24.14
C PHE A 30 7.21 0.38 25.31
N GLU A 31 8.47 0.75 25.48
CA GLU A 31 9.27 0.31 26.64
C GLU A 31 8.77 0.90 27.95
N SER A 32 8.30 2.14 27.95
CA SER A 32 7.79 2.79 29.16
C SER A 32 6.45 2.21 29.65
N LEU A 33 5.61 1.73 28.72
CA LEU A 33 4.30 1.15 29.07
C LEU A 33 4.42 -0.24 29.74
N PHE A 34 5.43 -1.02 29.34
CA PHE A 34 5.68 -2.34 29.93
C PHE A 34 6.48 -2.31 31.24
N ARG A 35 7.11 -1.17 31.58
CA ARG A 35 7.98 -1.08 32.78
C ARG A 35 7.25 -0.63 34.05
N ARG A 36 5.97 -0.26 33.98
CA ARG A 36 5.23 0.32 35.12
C ARG A 36 4.09 -0.53 35.69
N GLY A 37 4.21 -1.83 35.66
CA GLY A 37 3.20 -2.68 36.26
C GLY A 37 3.76 -3.93 36.90
N GLY A 38 4.13 -3.89 38.19
CA GLY A 38 4.39 -5.14 38.87
C GLY A 38 5.31 -5.05 40.07
N ASN A 39 4.75 -4.70 41.23
CA ASN A 39 5.41 -4.84 42.50
C ASN A 39 5.23 -6.29 43.05
N GLY A 40 6.33 -7.00 43.30
CA GLY A 40 6.41 -8.05 44.30
C GLY A 40 6.43 -9.50 43.84
N ARG A 41 7.62 -10.10 43.71
CA ARG A 41 8.17 -11.24 44.46
C ARG A 41 9.38 -11.84 43.76
N PRO A 42 10.52 -12.11 44.42
CA PRO A 42 11.67 -12.75 43.84
C PRO A 42 11.55 -14.27 43.98
N ALA A 43 11.62 -14.99 42.91
CA ALA A 43 12.16 -16.35 42.80
C ALA A 43 11.58 -17.04 41.54
N GLY A 44 12.37 -17.23 40.57
CA GLY A 44 12.07 -18.03 39.40
C GLY A 44 12.89 -17.46 38.24
N ARG A 45 13.88 -18.21 37.80
CA ARG A 45 14.52 -17.95 36.50
C ARG A 45 13.41 -17.77 35.47
N SER A 46 13.08 -16.54 35.18
CA SER A 46 12.21 -16.24 34.03
C SER A 46 12.96 -16.75 32.81
N GLN A 47 12.55 -17.88 32.29
CA GLN A 47 12.77 -18.24 30.90
C GLN A 47 12.20 -17.05 30.13
N GLN A 48 13.12 -16.21 29.64
CA GLN A 48 12.75 -15.09 28.80
C GLN A 48 12.00 -15.68 27.63
N ALA A 49 10.70 -15.43 27.57
CA ALA A 49 9.85 -15.93 26.52
C ALA A 49 10.49 -15.59 25.15
N VAL A 50 10.72 -16.62 24.36
CA VAL A 50 11.09 -16.49 22.96
C VAL A 50 9.99 -15.68 22.32
N GLY A 51 10.30 -14.46 21.88
CA GLY A 51 9.30 -13.52 21.39
C GLY A 51 9.29 -13.46 19.87
N ASP A 52 8.16 -13.80 19.27
CA ASP A 52 7.94 -13.51 17.86
C ASP A 52 7.91 -12.00 17.66
N THR A 53 8.59 -11.54 16.63
CA THR A 53 8.61 -10.13 16.22
C THR A 53 7.67 -9.95 15.05
N ARG A 54 6.76 -8.98 15.12
CA ARG A 54 5.88 -8.59 14.03
C ARG A 54 6.36 -7.28 13.43
N ALA A 55 6.37 -7.21 12.11
CA ALA A 55 6.68 -6.00 11.37
C ALA A 55 5.82 -5.93 10.11
N LYS A 56 5.58 -4.71 9.62
CA LYS A 56 4.90 -4.48 8.35
C LYS A 56 5.93 -4.38 7.24
N LEU A 57 5.61 -4.98 6.11
CA LEU A 57 6.44 -4.95 4.91
C LEU A 57 5.65 -4.31 3.78
N ALA A 58 6.02 -3.06 3.42
CA ALA A 58 5.51 -2.39 2.24
C ALA A 58 6.19 -2.97 1.00
N VAL A 59 5.41 -3.54 0.08
CA VAL A 59 5.88 -4.18 -1.14
C VAL A 59 5.34 -3.44 -2.35
N SER A 60 6.20 -3.14 -3.35
CA SER A 60 5.75 -2.52 -4.59
C SER A 60 4.89 -3.48 -5.42
N LEU A 61 3.99 -2.92 -6.25
CA LEU A 61 3.10 -3.71 -7.10
C LEU A 61 3.88 -4.56 -8.12
N GLU A 62 5.03 -4.07 -8.59
CA GLU A 62 5.91 -4.79 -9.50
C GLU A 62 6.50 -6.04 -8.84
N ASN A 63 6.94 -5.93 -7.58
CA ASN A 63 7.46 -7.08 -6.83
C ASN A 63 6.37 -8.12 -6.58
N VAL A 64 5.15 -7.69 -6.29
CA VAL A 64 3.98 -8.58 -6.16
C VAL A 64 3.65 -9.25 -7.50
N TYR A 65 3.75 -8.50 -8.61
CA TYR A 65 3.49 -9.01 -9.95
C TYR A 65 4.54 -10.05 -10.40
N ARG A 66 5.83 -9.76 -10.18
CA ARG A 66 6.94 -10.61 -10.60
C ARG A 66 7.22 -11.75 -9.64
N GLY A 67 7.00 -11.54 -8.34
CA GLY A 67 7.38 -12.49 -7.28
C GLY A 67 8.87 -12.40 -6.97
N ASP A 68 9.40 -11.19 -6.96
CA ASP A 68 10.82 -10.91 -6.71
C ASP A 68 11.15 -10.97 -5.21
N SER A 69 12.45 -11.09 -4.90
CA SER A 69 12.94 -10.95 -3.53
C SER A 69 13.14 -9.48 -3.16
N VAL A 70 12.78 -9.13 -1.93
CA VAL A 70 12.92 -7.77 -1.37
C VAL A 70 13.88 -7.82 -0.19
N ARG A 71 14.74 -6.82 -0.07
CA ARG A 71 15.60 -6.67 1.10
C ARG A 71 14.87 -5.85 2.16
N VAL A 72 14.78 -6.40 3.37
CA VAL A 72 14.08 -5.81 4.51
C VAL A 72 15.03 -5.64 5.67
N GLY A 73 15.12 -4.43 6.18
CA GLY A 73 15.86 -4.14 7.41
C GLY A 73 14.95 -4.22 8.63
N VAL A 74 15.22 -5.11 9.55
CA VAL A 74 14.51 -5.22 10.83
C VAL A 74 15.54 -5.36 11.96
N ASN A 75 15.42 -4.54 12.99
CA ASN A 75 16.30 -4.56 14.16
C ASN A 75 17.80 -4.50 13.82
N GLY A 76 18.19 -3.70 12.83
CA GLY A 76 19.57 -3.55 12.37
C GLY A 76 20.14 -4.72 11.56
N LYS A 77 19.32 -5.72 11.24
CA LYS A 77 19.66 -6.83 10.36
C LYS A 77 18.90 -6.70 9.04
N THR A 78 19.57 -7.04 7.94
CA THR A 78 18.97 -7.06 6.61
C THR A 78 18.65 -8.50 6.21
N PHE A 79 17.40 -8.73 5.80
CA PHE A 79 16.91 -10.01 5.34
C PHE A 79 16.53 -9.93 3.87
N GLU A 80 16.78 -10.98 3.12
CA GLU A 80 16.24 -11.16 1.79
C GLU A 80 14.96 -12.00 1.91
N VAL A 81 13.83 -11.41 1.52
CA VAL A 81 12.51 -12.02 1.65
C VAL A 81 11.92 -12.21 0.27
N ARG A 82 11.63 -13.45 -0.08
CA ARG A 82 10.93 -13.76 -1.33
C ARG A 82 9.45 -13.43 -1.19
N VAL A 83 8.96 -12.55 -2.04
CA VAL A 83 7.55 -12.16 -2.12
C VAL A 83 6.84 -13.11 -3.10
N PRO A 84 5.87 -13.92 -2.66
CA PRO A 84 5.11 -14.75 -3.58
C PRO A 84 4.32 -13.92 -4.59
N LYS A 85 4.22 -14.38 -5.84
CA LYS A 85 3.42 -13.73 -6.88
C LYS A 85 1.97 -13.60 -6.43
N GLY A 86 1.43 -12.39 -6.54
CA GLY A 86 0.03 -12.12 -6.20
C GLY A 86 -0.29 -12.22 -4.70
N ILE A 87 0.71 -12.10 -3.82
CA ILE A 87 0.48 -12.02 -2.38
C ILE A 87 -0.47 -10.87 -2.08
N ARG A 88 -1.39 -11.06 -1.12
CA ARG A 88 -2.39 -10.06 -0.76
C ARG A 88 -1.97 -9.25 0.46
N PRO A 89 -2.43 -8.00 0.59
CA PRO A 89 -2.26 -7.25 1.81
C PRO A 89 -2.89 -7.99 2.99
N GLY A 90 -2.25 -7.90 4.16
CA GLY A 90 -2.64 -8.61 5.37
C GLY A 90 -2.13 -10.05 5.46
N GLN A 91 -1.57 -10.62 4.40
CA GLN A 91 -0.89 -11.92 4.50
C GLN A 91 0.44 -11.77 5.22
N VAL A 92 0.85 -12.83 5.93
CA VAL A 92 2.05 -12.82 6.76
C VAL A 92 3.09 -13.77 6.17
N ILE A 93 4.31 -13.26 5.99
CA ILE A 93 5.49 -14.08 5.67
C ILE A 93 6.23 -14.35 6.98
N ARG A 94 6.45 -15.63 7.29
CA ARG A 94 7.17 -16.06 8.48
C ARG A 94 8.62 -16.36 8.14
N LEU A 95 9.54 -15.74 8.84
CA LEU A 95 10.97 -16.00 8.79
C LEU A 95 11.40 -16.68 10.10
N PRO A 96 11.68 -17.99 10.09
CA PRO A 96 12.00 -18.74 11.29
C PRO A 96 13.29 -18.25 11.95
N LYS A 97 13.29 -18.14 13.27
CA LYS A 97 14.46 -17.78 14.09
C LYS A 97 15.06 -16.40 13.80
N GLN A 98 14.31 -15.50 13.13
CA GLN A 98 14.76 -14.15 12.79
C GLN A 98 14.12 -13.07 13.68
N GLY A 99 13.25 -13.46 14.59
CA GLY A 99 12.66 -12.58 15.58
C GLY A 99 13.60 -12.32 16.78
N SER A 100 13.10 -11.60 17.74
CA SER A 100 13.82 -11.29 18.97
C SER A 100 14.06 -12.55 19.79
N ARG A 101 15.27 -12.71 20.36
CA ARG A 101 15.62 -13.81 21.27
C ARG A 101 15.40 -15.23 20.68
N GLY A 102 15.55 -15.39 19.38
CA GLY A 102 15.36 -16.68 18.69
C GLY A 102 13.93 -17.05 18.36
N GLY A 103 12.97 -16.12 18.51
CA GLY A 103 11.62 -16.22 17.97
C GLY A 103 11.57 -16.02 16.47
N ASP A 104 10.39 -16.06 15.89
CA ASP A 104 10.19 -15.88 14.47
C ASP A 104 9.92 -14.41 14.14
N LEU A 105 10.29 -14.00 12.94
CA LEU A 105 9.91 -12.70 12.38
C LEU A 105 8.69 -12.89 11.47
N LEU A 106 7.59 -12.22 11.82
CA LEU A 106 6.33 -12.24 11.09
C LEU A 106 6.19 -10.91 10.35
N LEU A 107 6.24 -10.97 9.02
CA LEU A 107 6.12 -9.81 8.15
C LEU A 107 4.71 -9.73 7.56
N GLU A 108 3.91 -8.80 8.02
CA GLU A 108 2.60 -8.51 7.46
C GLU A 108 2.75 -7.67 6.19
N ILE A 109 2.19 -8.14 5.09
CA ILE A 109 2.32 -7.48 3.78
C ILE A 109 1.35 -6.32 3.66
N GLU A 110 1.87 -5.18 3.24
CA GLU A 110 1.10 -4.02 2.78
C GLU A 110 1.58 -3.64 1.36
N TYR A 111 0.68 -3.13 0.53
CA TYR A 111 1.10 -2.58 -0.76
C TYR A 111 1.64 -1.17 -0.58
N ALA A 112 2.80 -0.90 -1.13
CA ALA A 112 3.32 0.45 -1.23
C ALA A 112 2.41 1.29 -2.16
N ALA A 113 2.23 2.57 -1.81
CA ALA A 113 1.53 3.50 -2.70
C ALA A 113 2.25 3.56 -4.06
N HIS A 114 1.48 3.48 -5.14
CA HIS A 114 2.02 3.56 -6.50
C HIS A 114 1.55 4.86 -7.16
N PRO A 115 2.44 5.61 -7.86
CA PRO A 115 2.08 6.92 -8.42
C PRO A 115 1.03 6.84 -9.54
N THR A 116 0.94 5.72 -10.22
CA THR A 116 0.14 5.56 -11.45
C THR A 116 -1.03 4.61 -11.27
N PHE A 117 -0.90 3.60 -10.43
CA PHE A 117 -1.87 2.51 -10.28
C PHE A 117 -2.50 2.50 -8.89
N ALA A 118 -3.81 2.29 -8.86
CA ALA A 118 -4.51 1.91 -7.64
C ALA A 118 -4.91 0.42 -7.72
N VAL A 119 -5.18 -0.18 -6.58
CA VAL A 119 -5.50 -1.61 -6.48
C VAL A 119 -6.89 -1.79 -5.88
N ASP A 120 -7.71 -2.59 -6.54
CA ASP A 120 -8.99 -3.06 -6.03
C ASP A 120 -9.03 -4.59 -6.10
N GLY A 121 -8.83 -5.24 -4.96
CA GLY A 121 -8.68 -6.68 -4.88
C GLY A 121 -7.47 -7.20 -5.66
N ARG A 122 -7.69 -7.77 -6.83
CA ARG A 122 -6.66 -8.17 -7.80
C ARG A 122 -6.63 -7.29 -9.04
N ASN A 123 -7.60 -6.40 -9.18
CA ASN A 123 -7.65 -5.50 -10.31
C ASN A 123 -6.74 -4.31 -10.10
N ILE A 124 -6.16 -3.83 -11.18
CA ILE A 124 -5.37 -2.61 -11.24
C ILE A 124 -6.25 -1.53 -11.86
N LEU A 125 -6.35 -0.39 -11.20
CA LEU A 125 -7.07 0.77 -11.69
C LEU A 125 -6.06 1.78 -12.25
N TYR A 126 -6.34 2.30 -13.43
CA TYR A 126 -5.50 3.28 -14.10
C TYR A 126 -6.38 4.35 -14.75
N SER A 127 -6.12 5.64 -14.44
CA SER A 127 -6.74 6.78 -15.13
C SER A 127 -5.91 7.12 -16.36
N LEU A 128 -6.51 7.00 -17.53
CA LEU A 128 -5.89 7.34 -18.80
C LEU A 128 -6.34 8.73 -19.26
N PRO A 129 -5.45 9.74 -19.23
CA PRO A 129 -5.77 11.01 -19.81
C PRO A 129 -5.87 10.88 -21.33
N VAL A 130 -6.97 11.34 -21.92
CA VAL A 130 -7.24 11.33 -23.35
C VAL A 130 -7.70 12.70 -23.82
N ALA A 131 -7.31 13.08 -25.02
CA ALA A 131 -7.80 14.31 -25.62
C ALA A 131 -9.28 14.16 -26.05
N PRO A 132 -10.06 15.26 -26.11
CA PRO A 132 -11.47 15.21 -26.53
C PRO A 132 -11.68 14.59 -27.92
N TRP A 133 -10.81 14.83 -28.85
CA TRP A 133 -10.89 14.26 -30.20
C TRP A 133 -10.56 12.77 -30.24
N GLU A 134 -9.67 12.27 -29.36
CA GLU A 134 -9.37 10.84 -29.24
C GLU A 134 -10.55 10.07 -28.67
N ALA A 135 -11.27 10.69 -27.72
CA ALA A 135 -12.48 10.12 -27.19
C ALA A 135 -13.64 10.14 -28.18
N ALA A 136 -13.79 11.24 -28.96
CA ALA A 136 -14.86 11.40 -29.93
C ALA A 136 -14.67 10.52 -31.17
N LEU A 137 -13.45 10.51 -31.74
CA LEU A 137 -13.16 9.83 -33.00
C LEU A 137 -12.65 8.40 -32.80
N GLY A 138 -12.30 8.05 -31.59
CA GLY A 138 -11.60 6.83 -31.26
C GLY A 138 -10.10 6.92 -31.56
N ALA A 139 -9.32 6.19 -30.78
CA ALA A 139 -7.86 6.16 -30.91
C ALA A 139 -7.30 4.81 -30.48
N THR A 140 -6.05 4.56 -30.84
CA THR A 140 -5.28 3.47 -30.25
C THR A 140 -4.13 4.07 -29.46
N ILE A 141 -4.11 3.84 -28.15
CA ILE A 141 -3.15 4.47 -27.24
C ILE A 141 -2.38 3.36 -26.50
N SER A 142 -1.09 3.58 -26.34
CA SER A 142 -0.23 2.71 -25.55
C SER A 142 -0.44 2.98 -24.07
N VAL A 143 -0.87 1.95 -23.32
CA VAL A 143 -1.22 2.02 -21.90
C VAL A 143 -0.21 1.22 -21.08
N PRO A 144 0.37 1.80 -20.02
CA PRO A 144 1.26 1.08 -19.14
C PRO A 144 0.50 -0.01 -18.35
N THR A 145 1.14 -1.16 -18.18
CA THR A 145 0.68 -2.21 -17.28
C THR A 145 1.85 -2.72 -16.44
N LEU A 146 1.58 -3.46 -15.38
CA LEU A 146 2.63 -4.09 -14.57
C LEU A 146 3.50 -5.07 -15.38
N GLY A 147 2.97 -5.61 -16.47
CA GLY A 147 3.67 -6.52 -17.39
C GLY A 147 4.28 -5.84 -18.62
N GLY A 148 4.27 -4.52 -18.69
CA GLY A 148 4.73 -3.74 -19.84
C GLY A 148 3.60 -2.99 -20.53
N ALA A 149 3.92 -2.15 -21.51
CA ALA A 149 2.92 -1.39 -22.24
C ALA A 149 2.10 -2.27 -23.20
N VAL A 150 0.81 -1.95 -23.35
CA VAL A 150 -0.10 -2.61 -24.29
C VAL A 150 -0.91 -1.59 -25.07
N GLU A 151 -1.25 -1.90 -26.31
CA GLU A 151 -2.12 -1.06 -27.12
C GLU A 151 -3.58 -1.24 -26.71
N LEU A 152 -4.23 -0.13 -26.35
CA LEU A 152 -5.64 -0.06 -26.01
C LEU A 152 -6.39 0.72 -27.08
N LYS A 153 -7.40 0.09 -27.67
CA LYS A 153 -8.30 0.74 -28.61
C LYS A 153 -9.44 1.44 -27.84
N ILE A 154 -9.49 2.75 -27.97
CA ILE A 154 -10.58 3.59 -27.48
C ILE A 154 -11.68 3.60 -28.56
N PRO A 155 -12.92 3.17 -28.23
CA PRO A 155 -14.04 3.27 -29.17
C PRO A 155 -14.37 4.75 -29.45
N GLN A 156 -14.97 4.98 -30.63
CA GLN A 156 -15.57 6.28 -30.93
C GLN A 156 -16.69 6.60 -29.94
N GLU A 157 -16.98 7.89 -29.77
CA GLU A 157 -18.04 8.36 -28.87
C GLU A 157 -17.86 7.86 -27.43
N SER A 158 -16.61 7.80 -26.97
CA SER A 158 -16.30 7.44 -25.60
C SER A 158 -16.49 8.64 -24.69
N GLU A 159 -17.20 8.42 -23.59
CA GLU A 159 -17.44 9.44 -22.55
C GLU A 159 -16.38 9.41 -21.46
N ALA A 160 -16.25 10.54 -20.74
CA ALA A 160 -15.41 10.61 -19.53
C ALA A 160 -15.91 9.60 -18.47
N GLY A 161 -14.97 8.97 -17.76
CA GLY A 161 -15.28 7.95 -16.78
C GLY A 161 -15.61 6.56 -17.37
N ARG A 162 -15.62 6.41 -18.70
CA ARG A 162 -15.79 5.10 -19.32
C ARG A 162 -14.63 4.18 -18.93
N LYS A 163 -14.97 2.97 -18.48
CA LYS A 163 -13.99 1.97 -18.07
C LYS A 163 -13.76 0.93 -19.16
N LEU A 164 -12.52 0.78 -19.59
CA LEU A 164 -12.07 -0.22 -20.53
C LEU A 164 -11.30 -1.30 -19.78
N ARG A 165 -11.54 -2.58 -20.10
CA ARG A 165 -10.98 -3.71 -19.38
C ARG A 165 -9.89 -4.39 -20.19
N LEU A 166 -8.69 -4.47 -19.62
CA LEU A 166 -7.58 -5.26 -20.10
C LEU A 166 -7.53 -6.58 -19.32
N ARG A 167 -8.02 -7.64 -19.92
CA ARG A 167 -8.15 -8.96 -19.28
C ARG A 167 -6.80 -9.54 -18.89
N GLY A 168 -6.69 -10.05 -17.65
CA GLY A 168 -5.49 -10.71 -17.15
C GLY A 168 -4.27 -9.79 -16.96
N ARG A 169 -4.46 -8.46 -16.99
CA ARG A 169 -3.39 -7.46 -16.79
C ARG A 169 -3.34 -6.88 -15.37
N GLY A 170 -4.13 -7.44 -14.46
CA GLY A 170 -4.07 -7.14 -13.03
C GLY A 170 -3.04 -7.97 -12.30
N LEU A 171 -3.20 -8.08 -10.98
CA LEU A 171 -2.30 -8.87 -10.13
C LEU A 171 -2.47 -10.37 -10.38
N PRO A 172 -1.37 -11.15 -10.28
CA PRO A 172 -1.39 -12.59 -10.46
C PRO A 172 -2.30 -13.29 -9.46
N GLY A 173 -2.90 -14.39 -9.90
CA GLY A 173 -3.76 -15.22 -9.05
C GLY A 173 -4.56 -16.22 -9.88
N THR A 174 -5.44 -16.96 -9.20
CA THR A 174 -6.39 -17.89 -9.82
C THR A 174 -7.81 -17.50 -9.42
N PRO A 175 -8.56 -16.81 -10.30
CA PRO A 175 -8.12 -16.21 -11.57
C PRO A 175 -7.20 -14.99 -11.38
N ALA A 176 -6.44 -14.64 -12.41
CA ALA A 176 -5.68 -13.39 -12.43
C ALA A 176 -6.65 -12.19 -12.45
N GLY A 177 -6.20 -11.06 -11.89
CA GLY A 177 -6.95 -9.81 -11.98
C GLY A 177 -6.88 -9.18 -13.37
N ASP A 178 -7.66 -8.14 -13.57
CA ASP A 178 -7.69 -7.36 -14.80
C ASP A 178 -7.17 -5.94 -14.53
N GLN A 179 -6.78 -5.23 -15.58
CA GLN A 179 -6.57 -3.79 -15.47
C GLN A 179 -7.80 -3.06 -16.01
N LEU A 180 -8.35 -2.17 -15.18
CA LEU A 180 -9.46 -1.30 -15.53
C LEU A 180 -8.89 0.08 -15.83
N VAL A 181 -9.05 0.50 -17.09
CA VAL A 181 -8.59 1.79 -17.57
C VAL A 181 -9.79 2.71 -17.64
N GLU A 182 -9.79 3.74 -16.80
CA GLU A 182 -10.83 4.77 -16.78
C GLU A 182 -10.37 5.95 -17.63
N LEU A 183 -11.20 6.36 -18.60
CA LEU A 183 -10.91 7.48 -19.48
C LEU A 183 -11.14 8.79 -18.76
N GLU A 184 -10.10 9.63 -18.70
CA GLU A 184 -10.16 10.96 -18.15
C GLU A 184 -9.95 11.97 -19.29
N ILE A 185 -11.04 12.62 -19.73
CA ILE A 185 -10.96 13.57 -20.83
C ILE A 185 -10.31 14.86 -20.31
N GLN A 186 -9.15 15.20 -20.84
CA GLN A 186 -8.39 16.38 -20.48
C GLN A 186 -8.17 17.25 -21.72
N ALA A 187 -8.41 18.57 -21.58
CA ALA A 187 -8.03 19.51 -22.60
C ALA A 187 -6.50 19.68 -22.61
N PRO A 188 -5.83 19.52 -23.75
CA PRO A 188 -4.39 19.76 -23.83
C PRO A 188 -4.06 21.21 -23.45
N THR A 189 -2.99 21.39 -22.69
CA THR A 189 -2.51 22.74 -22.39
C THR A 189 -1.87 23.35 -23.63
N PRO A 190 -2.31 24.56 -24.08
CA PRO A 190 -1.72 25.21 -25.23
C PRO A 190 -0.29 25.65 -24.91
N HIS A 191 0.68 25.25 -25.75
CA HIS A 191 2.10 25.55 -25.55
C HIS A 191 2.56 26.74 -26.39
N ASP A 192 1.79 27.15 -27.44
CA ASP A 192 2.11 28.28 -28.30
C ASP A 192 0.89 29.20 -28.54
N LEU A 193 1.13 30.36 -29.17
CA LEU A 193 0.10 31.36 -29.45
C LEU A 193 -0.98 30.83 -30.41
N LYS A 194 -0.60 30.03 -31.39
CA LYS A 194 -1.56 29.45 -32.35
C LYS A 194 -2.50 28.45 -31.69
N GLN A 195 -1.97 27.68 -30.75
CA GLN A 195 -2.81 26.77 -29.96
C GLN A 195 -3.76 27.53 -29.05
N ARG A 196 -3.36 28.66 -28.47
CA ARG A 196 -4.24 29.52 -27.67
C ARG A 196 -5.36 30.12 -28.49
N GLU A 197 -5.04 30.68 -29.71
CA GLU A 197 -6.03 31.22 -30.63
C GLU A 197 -7.05 30.17 -31.10
N ALA A 198 -6.68 28.89 -31.14
CA ALA A 198 -7.60 27.81 -31.49
C ALA A 198 -8.59 27.45 -30.35
N TYR A 199 -8.36 27.92 -29.12
CA TYR A 199 -9.26 27.74 -27.98
C TYR A 199 -10.21 28.95 -27.74
N GLU A 200 -9.95 30.11 -28.39
CA GLU A 200 -10.79 31.31 -28.37
C GLU A 200 -11.89 31.26 -29.48
#